data_089a3d58f72191280ef2b6dd6f26943c
#
_entry.id   089a3d58f72191280ef2b6dd6f26943c
#
_cell.length_a   1.000
_cell.length_b   1.000
_cell.length_c   1.000
_cell.angle_alpha   90.00
_cell.angle_beta   90.00
_cell.angle_gamma   90.00
#
_symmetry.space_group_name_H-M   'P 1'
#
loop_
_entity.id
_entity.type
_entity.pdbx_description
1 polymer ?
#
loop_
_entity_poly.entity_id
_entity_poly.type
_entity_poly.pdbx_seq_one_letter_code
_entity_poly.pdbx_strand_id
1 'polypeptide(L)'
;IHERLVGSEMCIRDSKYIQEHRMLENTGILVAGLSGGADSVCLVAVLKEIIEKEQLDIRLLAVHVNHGIRGTEAERDEQFAKQLCRQLSVEYISRRVDVPSVAHQEKLSEEEAGRILRYRIFKEIAAQQEKHTGRKVKIAVAHHQNDQAETVLMNLVRGSSLRGICGIRPVRDNIIRPLLCVSRAQIEEYLTLQGLSYVTDSTNEELVYTRNKIRRELIPYLEKNLNPNAVQKLTELADSVLQAEEYIEQQAAGLYEKAVILQPQENPSKPSVKLSVKALVSAPPVLQQYVIRQAIEAEANGAKDIYRVHVGAVQELLEHSVGKCVSLPYGLVAVRGYDEITIARNKTAHLDSRKQCGGIHGGTEQCGSMPQNPADSAVQMPDLLEFEKIWRGKRITIPVNEPVYFTRVNECRKAVVILEQGSLSEIYGNNDYTKLFDYDKIEDNFSFRFRKTADFIKIDRNGTKKTLKKELIDKKVPRQVRDAVLLLAVSDEILWAAGVRRSSAGLVMDSTQRILKISVVMQEDK
;
A
#
# COMPACT_ATOMS: atom_id res chain seq x y z
N ILE A 1 -7.36 29.07 47.30
CA ILE A 1 -7.23 27.59 47.39
C ILE A 1 -7.82 26.92 46.12
N HIS A 2 -8.95 27.37 45.60
CA HIS A 2 -9.51 26.87 44.34
C HIS A 2 -8.58 27.11 43.14
N GLU A 3 -7.98 28.30 43.02
CA GLU A 3 -7.09 28.66 41.92
C GLU A 3 -5.81 27.82 41.87
N ARG A 4 -5.24 27.47 43.04
CA ARG A 4 -4.04 26.58 43.11
C ARG A 4 -4.39 25.12 42.83
N LEU A 5 -5.63 24.71 43.14
CA LEU A 5 -6.10 23.34 42.88
C LEU A 5 -6.30 23.09 41.38
N VAL A 6 -6.93 24.02 40.64
CA VAL A 6 -7.20 23.85 39.19
C VAL A 6 -5.91 23.73 38.37
N GLY A 7 -4.89 24.56 38.62
CA GLY A 7 -3.60 24.45 37.94
C GLY A 7 -2.87 23.14 38.26
N SER A 8 -2.95 22.67 39.53
CA SER A 8 -2.35 21.40 39.91
C SER A 8 -3.13 20.19 39.41
N GLU A 9 -4.48 20.26 39.34
CA GLU A 9 -5.33 19.20 38.78
C GLU A 9 -5.11 19.01 37.28
N MET A 10 -4.92 20.08 36.52
CA MET A 10 -4.60 19.98 35.09
C MET A 10 -3.24 19.31 34.89
N CYS A 11 -2.17 19.74 35.60
CA CYS A 11 -0.87 19.10 35.53
C CYS A 11 -0.90 17.61 35.93
N ILE A 12 -1.67 17.25 36.97
CA ILE A 12 -1.83 15.85 37.40
C ILE A 12 -2.54 15.03 36.32
N ARG A 13 -3.58 15.59 35.71
CA ARG A 13 -4.35 14.92 34.64
C ARG A 13 -3.49 14.71 33.40
N ASP A 14 -2.72 15.74 32.99
CA ASP A 14 -1.82 15.67 31.84
C ASP A 14 -0.66 14.71 32.10
N SER A 15 -0.04 14.72 33.28
CA SER A 15 0.99 13.74 33.66
C SER A 15 0.45 12.32 33.59
N LYS A 16 -0.76 12.07 34.12
CA LYS A 16 -1.38 10.74 34.07
C LYS A 16 -1.62 10.29 32.64
N TYR A 17 -2.21 11.15 31.80
CA TYR A 17 -2.47 10.86 30.38
C TYR A 17 -1.18 10.59 29.59
N ILE A 18 -0.12 11.40 29.83
CA ILE A 18 1.20 11.22 29.24
C ILE A 18 1.81 9.88 29.64
N GLN A 19 1.66 9.45 30.91
CA GLN A 19 2.15 8.18 31.44
C GLN A 19 1.34 7.00 30.87
N GLU A 20 0.00 7.07 30.86
CA GLU A 20 -0.88 6.02 30.30
C GLU A 20 -0.55 5.71 28.85
N HIS A 21 -0.27 6.75 28.04
CA HIS A 21 0.10 6.61 26.64
C HIS A 21 1.62 6.54 26.38
N ARG A 22 2.46 6.44 27.43
CA ARG A 22 3.92 6.31 27.34
C ARG A 22 4.56 7.36 26.44
N MET A 23 4.04 8.59 26.48
CA MET A 23 4.40 9.62 25.52
C MET A 23 5.85 10.07 25.64
N LEU A 24 6.43 10.09 26.85
CA LEU A 24 7.79 10.53 27.12
C LEU A 24 8.80 9.37 27.29
N GLU A 25 8.36 8.13 27.24
CA GLU A 25 9.27 6.98 27.34
C GLU A 25 10.34 6.99 26.26
N ASN A 26 11.57 6.70 26.63
CA ASN A 26 12.73 6.67 25.74
C ASN A 26 12.91 7.98 24.93
N THR A 27 12.57 9.13 25.50
CA THR A 27 12.71 10.44 24.88
C THR A 27 13.87 11.18 25.49
N GLY A 28 14.83 11.61 24.68
CA GLY A 28 15.94 12.46 25.12
C GLY A 28 15.77 13.91 24.71
N ILE A 29 15.05 14.16 23.61
CA ILE A 29 14.74 15.51 23.12
C ILE A 29 13.27 15.56 22.72
N LEU A 30 12.61 16.65 23.09
CA LEU A 30 11.21 16.90 22.76
C LEU A 30 11.08 18.18 21.92
N VAL A 31 10.67 18.05 20.68
CA VAL A 31 10.42 19.17 19.75
C VAL A 31 8.95 19.57 19.88
N ALA A 32 8.66 20.72 20.47
CA ALA A 32 7.30 21.23 20.66
C ALA A 32 6.97 22.30 19.63
N GLY A 33 5.86 22.15 18.90
CA GLY A 33 5.38 23.17 17.97
C GLY A 33 4.79 24.36 18.71
N LEU A 34 5.33 25.57 18.46
CA LEU A 34 4.91 26.83 19.10
C LEU A 34 4.46 27.83 18.04
N SER A 35 3.13 28.02 17.88
CA SER A 35 2.58 29.02 16.96
C SER A 35 2.38 30.40 17.60
N GLY A 36 2.38 30.49 18.94
CA GLY A 36 2.02 31.68 19.71
C GLY A 36 0.56 31.68 20.21
N GLY A 37 -0.31 30.85 19.64
CA GLY A 37 -1.69 30.68 20.11
C GLY A 37 -1.78 29.91 21.43
N ALA A 38 -2.90 30.05 22.15
CA ALA A 38 -3.08 29.52 23.50
C ALA A 38 -2.72 28.03 23.64
N ASP A 39 -3.15 27.17 22.72
CA ASP A 39 -2.90 25.72 22.80
C ASP A 39 -1.39 25.41 22.75
N SER A 40 -0.66 26.10 21.87
CA SER A 40 0.78 25.88 21.70
C SER A 40 1.59 26.47 22.86
N VAL A 41 1.16 27.59 23.43
CA VAL A 41 1.76 28.20 24.63
C VAL A 41 1.54 27.27 25.83
N CYS A 42 0.32 26.79 26.03
CA CYS A 42 -0.01 25.82 27.07
C CYS A 42 0.81 24.53 26.93
N LEU A 43 0.95 23.99 25.71
CA LEU A 43 1.76 22.79 25.46
C LEU A 43 3.19 22.96 25.97
N VAL A 44 3.86 24.07 25.60
CA VAL A 44 5.26 24.31 25.99
C VAL A 44 5.37 24.52 27.50
N ALA A 45 4.46 25.26 28.12
CA ALA A 45 4.45 25.51 29.55
C ALA A 45 4.25 24.23 30.38
N VAL A 46 3.23 23.43 30.03
CA VAL A 46 2.93 22.15 30.70
C VAL A 46 4.08 21.14 30.54
N LEU A 47 4.64 21.00 29.34
CA LEU A 47 5.76 20.10 29.13
C LEU A 47 6.99 20.51 29.92
N LYS A 48 7.29 21.82 30.00
CA LYS A 48 8.37 22.37 30.82
C LYS A 48 8.16 22.04 32.29
N GLU A 49 6.95 22.29 32.82
CA GLU A 49 6.59 21.99 34.20
C GLU A 49 6.74 20.51 34.54
N ILE A 50 6.24 19.60 33.66
CA ILE A 50 6.33 18.14 33.85
C ILE A 50 7.80 17.68 33.86
N ILE A 51 8.61 18.15 32.91
CA ILE A 51 10.05 17.81 32.82
C ILE A 51 10.78 18.22 34.10
N GLU A 52 10.52 19.41 34.62
CA GLU A 52 11.16 19.91 35.84
C GLU A 52 10.65 19.19 37.10
N LYS A 53 9.33 19.01 37.20
CA LYS A 53 8.71 18.40 38.39
C LYS A 53 9.06 16.91 38.55
N GLU A 54 9.10 16.18 37.43
CA GLU A 54 9.45 14.77 37.40
C GLU A 54 10.96 14.53 37.20
N GLN A 55 11.77 15.61 37.14
CA GLN A 55 13.24 15.59 36.97
C GLN A 55 13.68 14.72 35.77
N LEU A 56 12.96 14.83 34.65
CA LEU A 56 13.22 14.04 33.45
C LEU A 56 14.46 14.58 32.70
N ASP A 57 15.37 13.70 32.27
CA ASP A 57 16.49 14.05 31.41
C ASP A 57 16.03 14.25 29.95
N ILE A 58 15.11 15.20 29.74
CA ILE A 58 14.53 15.55 28.45
C ILE A 58 14.85 17.03 28.15
N ARG A 59 15.48 17.27 27.02
CA ARG A 59 15.72 18.63 26.50
C ARG A 59 14.50 19.08 25.71
N LEU A 60 13.84 20.15 26.16
CA LEU A 60 12.67 20.71 25.47
C LEU A 60 13.12 21.80 24.47
N LEU A 61 12.69 21.67 23.21
CA LEU A 61 12.99 22.55 22.10
C LEU A 61 11.71 23.08 21.48
N ALA A 62 11.40 24.35 21.62
CA ALA A 62 10.23 24.98 20.99
C ALA A 62 10.57 25.40 19.56
N VAL A 63 9.70 25.01 18.61
CA VAL A 63 9.88 25.31 17.20
C VAL A 63 8.72 26.13 16.68
N HIS A 64 9.03 27.35 16.22
CA HIS A 64 8.09 28.23 15.54
C HIS A 64 8.26 28.13 14.02
N VAL A 65 7.15 27.97 13.29
CA VAL A 65 7.14 27.97 11.82
C VAL A 65 6.41 29.21 11.34
N ASN A 66 7.18 30.15 10.79
CA ASN A 66 6.63 31.36 10.17
C ASN A 66 6.22 31.04 8.74
N HIS A 67 4.91 31.11 8.46
CA HIS A 67 4.32 30.72 7.18
C HIS A 67 4.48 31.76 6.06
N GLY A 68 4.98 32.96 6.35
CA GLY A 68 5.20 34.02 5.37
C GLY A 68 3.95 34.67 4.78
N ILE A 69 2.74 34.30 5.27
CA ILE A 69 1.46 34.75 4.69
C ILE A 69 1.09 36.17 5.16
N ARG A 70 1.43 36.56 6.41
CA ARG A 70 0.86 37.73 7.09
C ARG A 70 1.84 38.89 7.30
N GLY A 71 2.95 38.94 6.62
CA GLY A 71 3.91 40.05 6.74
C GLY A 71 4.26 40.41 8.19
N THR A 72 3.89 41.62 8.63
CA THR A 72 4.22 42.15 9.97
C THR A 72 3.60 41.40 11.15
N GLU A 73 2.42 40.79 10.96
CA GLU A 73 1.78 39.95 12.01
C GLU A 73 2.61 38.68 12.29
N ALA A 74 3.11 38.04 11.24
CA ALA A 74 3.95 36.85 11.38
C ALA A 74 5.29 37.16 12.10
N GLU A 75 5.84 38.36 11.90
CA GLU A 75 7.04 38.81 12.61
C GLU A 75 6.73 39.09 14.09
N ARG A 76 5.58 39.70 14.40
CA ARG A 76 5.12 39.91 15.78
C ARG A 76 4.95 38.56 16.50
N ASP A 77 4.31 37.57 15.86
CA ASP A 77 4.07 36.26 16.45
C ASP A 77 5.38 35.49 16.68
N GLU A 78 6.37 35.64 15.79
CA GLU A 78 7.71 35.10 15.95
C GLU A 78 8.45 35.74 17.11
N GLN A 79 8.38 37.08 17.26
CA GLN A 79 8.97 37.80 18.38
C GLN A 79 8.34 37.41 19.71
N PHE A 80 7.00 37.30 19.75
CA PHE A 80 6.25 36.80 20.90
C PHE A 80 6.71 35.40 21.32
N ALA A 81 6.75 34.44 20.38
CA ALA A 81 7.22 33.08 20.65
C ALA A 81 8.66 33.05 21.21
N LYS A 82 9.55 33.87 20.65
CA LYS A 82 10.93 34.00 21.13
C LYS A 82 11.00 34.58 22.56
N GLN A 83 10.18 35.57 22.85
CA GLN A 83 10.13 36.19 24.20
C GLN A 83 9.57 35.22 25.24
N LEU A 84 8.51 34.50 24.90
CA LEU A 84 7.93 33.46 25.75
C LEU A 84 8.95 32.35 26.07
N CYS A 85 9.69 31.87 25.08
CA CYS A 85 10.73 30.88 25.31
C CYS A 85 11.84 31.35 26.23
N ARG A 86 12.21 32.65 26.16
CA ARG A 86 13.16 33.25 27.11
C ARG A 86 12.58 33.28 28.53
N GLN A 87 11.31 33.67 28.68
CA GLN A 87 10.62 33.69 29.97
C GLN A 87 10.55 32.30 30.60
N LEU A 88 10.27 31.28 29.81
CA LEU A 88 10.17 29.88 30.24
C LEU A 88 11.52 29.14 30.29
N SER A 89 12.62 29.80 29.92
CA SER A 89 13.95 29.17 29.82
C SER A 89 13.94 27.92 28.92
N VAL A 90 13.23 27.98 27.78
CA VAL A 90 13.12 26.93 26.78
C VAL A 90 13.91 27.29 25.53
N GLU A 91 14.62 26.33 24.96
CA GLU A 91 15.33 26.54 23.70
C GLU A 91 14.36 26.83 22.56
N TYR A 92 14.75 27.75 21.67
CA TYR A 92 13.89 28.24 20.58
C TYR A 92 14.56 28.11 19.22
N ILE A 93 13.82 27.58 18.25
CA ILE A 93 14.17 27.58 16.82
C ILE A 93 13.03 28.19 16.03
N SER A 94 13.35 29.11 15.11
CA SER A 94 12.41 29.59 14.09
C SER A 94 12.78 29.06 12.70
N ARG A 95 11.78 28.80 11.88
CA ARG A 95 11.91 28.47 10.44
C ARG A 95 10.87 29.23 9.66
N ARG A 96 11.29 29.87 8.57
CA ARG A 96 10.40 30.56 7.63
C ARG A 96 10.14 29.66 6.44
N VAL A 97 8.88 29.58 5.99
CA VAL A 97 8.42 28.80 4.83
C VAL A 97 7.50 29.65 3.95
N ASP A 98 7.52 29.38 2.66
CA ASP A 98 6.64 30.04 1.68
C ASP A 98 5.45 29.10 1.39
N VAL A 99 4.39 29.25 2.18
CA VAL A 99 3.17 28.44 2.05
C VAL A 99 2.42 28.73 0.73
N PRO A 100 2.22 29.99 0.28
CA PRO A 100 1.51 30.28 -0.95
C PRO A 100 2.15 29.61 -2.17
N SER A 101 3.47 29.64 -2.29
CA SER A 101 4.16 29.00 -3.41
C SER A 101 3.94 27.49 -3.44
N VAL A 102 4.02 26.82 -2.28
CA VAL A 102 3.79 25.36 -2.20
C VAL A 102 2.33 25.02 -2.45
N ALA A 103 1.38 25.79 -1.92
CA ALA A 103 -0.05 25.60 -2.16
C ALA A 103 -0.38 25.65 -3.66
N HIS A 104 0.19 26.63 -4.37
CA HIS A 104 0.01 26.77 -5.81
C HIS A 104 0.64 25.62 -6.60
N GLN A 105 1.89 25.24 -6.27
CA GLN A 105 2.61 24.16 -6.97
C GLN A 105 1.96 22.79 -6.80
N GLU A 106 1.52 22.47 -5.58
CA GLU A 106 0.94 21.16 -5.23
C GLU A 106 -0.58 21.14 -5.38
N LYS A 107 -1.22 22.24 -5.79
CA LYS A 107 -2.68 22.41 -5.93
C LYS A 107 -3.43 22.09 -4.62
N LEU A 108 -2.91 22.55 -3.52
CA LEU A 108 -3.46 22.37 -2.17
C LEU A 108 -4.08 23.68 -1.68
N SER A 109 -4.93 23.59 -0.65
CA SER A 109 -5.30 24.77 0.12
C SER A 109 -4.10 25.29 0.93
N GLU A 110 -4.05 26.59 1.23
CA GLU A 110 -2.98 27.16 2.08
C GLU A 110 -2.94 26.50 3.47
N GLU A 111 -4.08 26.13 4.03
CA GLU A 111 -4.16 25.41 5.28
C GLU A 111 -3.47 24.03 5.21
N GLU A 112 -3.77 23.26 4.14
CA GLU A 112 -3.17 21.93 3.93
C GLU A 112 -1.68 22.04 3.64
N ALA A 113 -1.26 22.98 2.78
CA ALA A 113 0.15 23.25 2.48
C ALA A 113 0.91 23.67 3.74
N GLY A 114 0.35 24.59 4.53
CA GLY A 114 0.92 25.03 5.80
C GLY A 114 1.07 23.89 6.81
N ARG A 115 0.06 23.00 6.87
CA ARG A 115 0.12 21.80 7.72
C ARG A 115 1.23 20.85 7.26
N ILE A 116 1.34 20.55 5.97
CA ILE A 116 2.38 19.66 5.42
C ILE A 116 3.77 20.22 5.69
N LEU A 117 3.99 21.51 5.42
CA LEU A 117 5.26 22.17 5.66
C LEU A 117 5.66 22.18 7.14
N ARG A 118 4.70 22.45 8.03
CA ARG A 118 4.93 22.42 9.49
C ARG A 118 5.45 21.05 9.95
N TYR A 119 4.77 19.95 9.54
CA TYR A 119 5.22 18.61 9.90
C TYR A 119 6.55 18.22 9.24
N ARG A 120 6.82 18.71 8.03
CA ARG A 120 8.12 18.51 7.36
C ARG A 120 9.24 19.15 8.18
N ILE A 121 9.09 20.41 8.58
CA ILE A 121 10.06 21.13 9.41
C ILE A 121 10.28 20.45 10.75
N PHE A 122 9.22 20.03 11.44
CA PHE A 122 9.36 19.33 12.71
C PHE A 122 10.14 18.02 12.56
N LYS A 123 9.88 17.24 11.52
CA LYS A 123 10.60 16.00 11.23
C LYS A 123 12.06 16.25 10.85
N GLU A 124 12.34 17.28 10.06
CA GLU A 124 13.70 17.67 9.69
C GLU A 124 14.52 18.08 10.93
N ILE A 125 13.95 18.92 11.81
CA ILE A 125 14.61 19.32 13.06
C ILE A 125 14.81 18.11 13.97
N ALA A 126 13.80 17.25 14.11
CA ALA A 126 13.91 16.03 14.90
C ALA A 126 15.05 15.13 14.39
N ALA A 127 15.10 14.86 13.09
CA ALA A 127 16.15 14.04 12.47
C ALA A 127 17.56 14.68 12.63
N GLN A 128 17.68 16.01 12.52
CA GLN A 128 18.93 16.73 12.75
C GLN A 128 19.39 16.59 14.21
N GLN A 129 18.49 16.77 15.18
CA GLN A 129 18.81 16.63 16.59
C GLN A 129 19.20 15.19 16.95
N GLU A 130 18.48 14.20 16.43
CA GLU A 130 18.78 12.78 16.64
C GLU A 130 20.17 12.42 16.09
N LYS A 131 20.49 12.88 14.88
CA LYS A 131 21.82 12.67 14.25
C LYS A 131 22.97 13.33 15.04
N HIS A 132 22.74 14.52 15.59
CA HIS A 132 23.80 15.26 16.33
C HIS A 132 24.03 14.72 17.73
N THR A 133 22.99 14.27 18.41
CA THR A 133 23.05 13.90 19.83
C THR A 133 23.05 12.42 20.11
N GLY A 134 22.60 11.59 19.14
CA GLY A 134 22.35 10.17 19.33
C GLY A 134 21.12 9.87 20.22
N ARG A 135 20.39 10.91 20.69
CA ARG A 135 19.23 10.78 21.58
C ARG A 135 17.95 10.69 20.78
N LYS A 136 17.01 9.85 21.20
CA LYS A 136 15.70 9.74 20.56
C LYS A 136 14.90 11.03 20.67
N VAL A 137 14.26 11.42 19.58
CA VAL A 137 13.49 12.66 19.45
C VAL A 137 12.02 12.38 19.23
N LYS A 138 11.15 13.00 20.04
CA LYS A 138 9.70 13.04 19.79
C LYS A 138 9.24 14.45 19.46
N ILE A 139 8.10 14.55 18.77
CA ILE A 139 7.47 15.81 18.34
C ILE A 139 6.16 15.97 19.09
N ALA A 140 6.01 17.05 19.85
CA ALA A 140 4.78 17.38 20.56
C ALA A 140 3.96 18.42 19.78
N VAL A 141 2.66 18.17 19.62
CA VAL A 141 1.73 19.08 18.95
C VAL A 141 0.49 19.33 19.83
N ALA A 142 -0.02 20.56 19.79
CA ALA A 142 -1.02 21.09 20.70
C ALA A 142 -2.47 20.80 20.24
N HIS A 143 -2.78 19.55 19.88
CA HIS A 143 -4.19 19.16 19.70
C HIS A 143 -4.84 18.93 21.05
N HIS A 144 -6.08 19.37 21.20
CA HIS A 144 -6.84 19.29 22.43
C HIS A 144 -8.19 18.58 22.24
N GLN A 145 -8.97 18.44 23.30
CA GLN A 145 -10.21 17.67 23.34
C GLN A 145 -11.26 18.14 22.31
N ASN A 146 -11.38 19.45 22.07
CA ASN A 146 -12.30 19.97 21.07
C ASN A 146 -11.87 19.59 19.65
N ASP A 147 -10.54 19.57 19.33
CA ASP A 147 -10.05 19.07 18.05
C ASP A 147 -10.39 17.60 17.84
N GLN A 148 -10.36 16.81 18.92
CA GLN A 148 -10.77 15.39 18.89
C GLN A 148 -12.25 15.27 18.53
N ALA A 149 -13.13 16.00 19.23
CA ALA A 149 -14.56 15.99 18.95
C ALA A 149 -14.89 16.45 17.52
N GLU A 150 -14.24 17.51 17.02
CA GLU A 150 -14.35 17.96 15.63
C GLU A 150 -13.99 16.86 14.64
N THR A 151 -12.86 16.17 14.89
CA THR A 151 -12.37 15.11 14.01
C THR A 151 -13.29 13.90 14.01
N VAL A 152 -13.78 13.49 15.18
CA VAL A 152 -14.75 12.38 15.34
C VAL A 152 -16.02 12.68 14.56
N LEU A 153 -16.62 13.86 14.77
CA LEU A 153 -17.86 14.27 14.07
C LEU A 153 -17.65 14.33 12.56
N MET A 154 -16.55 14.92 12.11
CA MET A 154 -16.22 15.01 10.68
C MET A 154 -16.10 13.63 10.05
N ASN A 155 -15.42 12.70 10.72
CA ASN A 155 -15.22 11.34 10.24
C ASN A 155 -16.51 10.51 10.28
N LEU A 156 -17.35 10.70 11.31
CA LEU A 156 -18.66 10.07 11.42
C LEU A 156 -19.58 10.47 10.26
N VAL A 157 -19.67 11.77 9.97
CA VAL A 157 -20.48 12.29 8.84
C VAL A 157 -19.97 11.81 7.48
N ARG A 158 -18.66 11.60 7.34
CA ARG A 158 -18.05 11.04 6.12
C ARG A 158 -18.23 9.51 5.99
N GLY A 159 -18.80 8.84 6.98
CA GLY A 159 -18.97 7.38 6.97
C GLY A 159 -17.66 6.61 7.14
N SER A 160 -16.73 7.13 7.93
CA SER A 160 -15.45 6.48 8.19
C SER A 160 -15.61 5.18 8.98
N SER A 161 -14.63 4.25 8.82
CA SER A 161 -14.53 3.03 9.63
C SER A 161 -14.12 3.32 11.08
N LEU A 162 -14.04 2.29 11.92
CA LEU A 162 -13.55 2.40 13.32
C LEU A 162 -12.27 3.22 13.41
N ARG A 163 -11.29 2.97 12.53
CA ARG A 163 -10.02 3.72 12.46
C ARG A 163 -10.21 5.23 12.30
N GLY A 164 -11.25 5.67 11.59
CA GLY A 164 -11.57 7.09 11.47
C GLY A 164 -12.27 7.65 12.70
N ILE A 165 -13.13 6.86 13.35
CA ILE A 165 -13.88 7.27 14.55
C ILE A 165 -12.95 7.40 15.78
N CYS A 166 -11.82 6.69 15.83
CA CYS A 166 -10.77 6.94 16.84
C CYS A 166 -10.28 8.40 16.84
N GLY A 167 -10.54 9.15 15.77
CA GLY A 167 -10.12 10.54 15.64
C GLY A 167 -8.61 10.72 15.62
N ILE A 168 -8.14 11.61 16.49
CA ILE A 168 -6.71 11.94 16.61
C ILE A 168 -6.09 10.99 17.65
N ARG A 169 -5.11 10.16 17.22
CA ARG A 169 -4.41 9.25 18.14
C ARG A 169 -3.49 10.02 19.09
N PRO A 170 -3.43 9.68 20.39
CA PRO A 170 -2.51 10.31 21.37
C PRO A 170 -1.06 10.24 20.94
N VAL A 171 -0.65 9.10 20.42
CA VAL A 171 0.70 8.84 19.88
C VAL A 171 0.55 8.29 18.46
N ARG A 172 1.36 8.83 17.54
CA ARG A 172 1.50 8.29 16.19
C ARG A 172 2.94 8.46 15.71
N ASP A 173 3.63 7.35 15.50
CA ASP A 173 5.05 7.32 15.19
C ASP A 173 5.85 8.05 16.30
N ASN A 174 6.60 9.09 15.98
CA ASN A 174 7.29 9.93 16.95
C ASN A 174 6.51 11.22 17.34
N ILE A 175 5.22 11.32 16.97
CA ILE A 175 4.38 12.48 17.28
C ILE A 175 3.50 12.16 18.47
N ILE A 176 3.53 13.05 19.48
CA ILE A 176 2.72 12.96 20.71
C ILE A 176 1.79 14.17 20.85
N ARG A 177 0.68 13.98 21.57
CA ARG A 177 -0.36 14.99 21.77
C ARG A 177 -0.78 15.08 23.24
N PRO A 178 0.04 15.71 24.06
CA PRO A 178 -0.17 15.75 25.50
C PRO A 178 -1.49 16.38 25.93
N LEU A 179 -1.96 17.41 25.21
CA LEU A 179 -3.17 18.16 25.56
C LEU A 179 -4.49 17.54 25.05
N LEU A 180 -4.44 16.35 24.46
CA LEU A 180 -5.65 15.75 23.86
C LEU A 180 -6.74 15.41 24.92
N CYS A 181 -6.35 15.29 26.18
CA CYS A 181 -7.25 15.02 27.30
C CYS A 181 -7.89 16.28 27.93
N VAL A 182 -7.49 17.49 27.52
CA VAL A 182 -7.98 18.74 28.10
C VAL A 182 -8.79 19.56 27.11
N SER A 183 -9.79 20.30 27.61
CA SER A 183 -10.64 21.17 26.80
C SER A 183 -9.97 22.52 26.55
N ARG A 184 -10.45 23.25 25.55
CA ARG A 184 -10.01 24.61 25.25
C ARG A 184 -10.21 25.55 26.44
N ALA A 185 -11.33 25.44 27.17
CA ALA A 185 -11.60 26.24 28.36
C ALA A 185 -10.58 26.01 29.47
N GLN A 186 -10.19 24.75 29.72
CA GLN A 186 -9.14 24.40 30.69
C GLN A 186 -7.77 24.95 30.29
N ILE A 187 -7.43 24.95 29.00
CA ILE A 187 -6.19 25.57 28.48
C ILE A 187 -6.17 27.05 28.79
N GLU A 188 -7.24 27.79 28.51
CA GLU A 188 -7.32 29.24 28.76
C GLU A 188 -7.30 29.57 30.26
N GLU A 189 -7.97 28.77 31.08
CA GLU A 189 -7.92 28.88 32.54
C GLU A 189 -6.49 28.67 33.07
N TYR A 190 -5.79 27.61 32.63
CA TYR A 190 -4.40 27.35 33.02
C TYR A 190 -3.48 28.52 32.66
N LEU A 191 -3.56 29.04 31.43
CA LEU A 191 -2.73 30.17 31.00
C LEU A 191 -2.99 31.43 31.83
N THR A 192 -4.25 31.68 32.17
CA THR A 192 -4.65 32.79 33.05
C THR A 192 -4.03 32.64 34.44
N LEU A 193 -4.10 31.45 35.02
CA LEU A 193 -3.51 31.16 36.35
C LEU A 193 -2.01 31.27 36.36
N GLN A 194 -1.33 30.89 35.26
CA GLN A 194 0.13 31.00 35.12
C GLN A 194 0.57 32.42 34.72
N GLY A 195 -0.33 33.35 34.46
CA GLY A 195 -0.02 34.70 33.99
C GLY A 195 0.64 34.71 32.60
N LEU A 196 0.35 33.69 31.77
CA LEU A 196 0.89 33.58 30.43
C LEU A 196 -0.03 34.20 29.41
N SER A 197 0.47 35.13 28.62
CA SER A 197 -0.26 35.69 27.46
C SER A 197 -0.10 34.82 26.23
N TYR A 198 -1.00 35.01 25.27
CA TYR A 198 -0.97 34.34 23.96
C TYR A 198 -1.53 35.23 22.85
N VAL A 199 -1.22 34.93 21.61
CA VAL A 199 -1.71 35.66 20.44
C VAL A 199 -3.03 35.03 19.95
N THR A 200 -4.01 35.89 19.68
CA THR A 200 -5.27 35.46 19.06
C THR A 200 -5.20 35.61 17.55
N ASP A 201 -5.46 34.53 16.82
CA ASP A 201 -5.43 34.50 15.37
C ASP A 201 -6.73 35.08 14.78
N SER A 202 -6.63 36.13 13.96
CA SER A 202 -7.76 36.80 13.31
C SER A 202 -8.42 35.98 12.18
N THR A 203 -7.70 35.01 11.58
CA THR A 203 -8.23 34.20 10.45
C THR A 203 -9.14 33.04 10.87
N ASN A 204 -9.33 32.82 12.18
CA ASN A 204 -10.29 31.83 12.67
C ASN A 204 -11.76 32.16 12.33
N GLU A 205 -12.04 33.23 11.56
CA GLU A 205 -13.39 33.75 11.33
C GLU A 205 -14.07 33.20 10.05
N GLU A 206 -13.39 32.53 9.16
CA GLU A 206 -14.00 32.07 7.90
C GLU A 206 -14.74 30.72 8.03
N LEU A 207 -16.06 30.75 7.71
CA LEU A 207 -16.96 29.56 7.74
C LEU A 207 -16.84 28.65 6.50
N VAL A 208 -15.87 28.86 5.64
CA VAL A 208 -15.78 28.17 4.34
C VAL A 208 -15.47 26.68 4.51
N TYR A 209 -14.82 26.27 5.57
CA TYR A 209 -14.38 24.88 5.78
C TYR A 209 -15.36 24.10 6.67
N THR A 210 -15.59 22.83 6.33
CA THR A 210 -16.47 21.89 7.08
C THR A 210 -16.09 21.83 8.57
N ARG A 211 -14.80 21.88 8.89
CA ARG A 211 -14.30 21.86 10.26
C ARG A 211 -14.75 23.09 11.06
N ASN A 212 -14.73 24.27 10.45
CA ASN A 212 -15.18 25.51 11.08
C ASN A 212 -16.70 25.49 11.34
N LYS A 213 -17.50 24.90 10.46
CA LYS A 213 -18.95 24.69 10.71
C LYS A 213 -19.20 23.77 11.90
N ILE A 214 -18.45 22.66 12.00
CA ILE A 214 -18.57 21.75 13.15
C ILE A 214 -18.21 22.49 14.44
N ARG A 215 -17.12 23.25 14.46
CA ARG A 215 -16.64 24.00 15.64
C ARG A 215 -17.60 25.08 16.08
N ARG A 216 -18.17 25.85 15.15
CA ARG A 216 -18.93 27.06 15.45
C ARG A 216 -20.44 26.87 15.53
N GLU A 217 -20.96 25.87 14.83
CA GLU A 217 -22.39 25.62 14.73
C GLU A 217 -22.78 24.31 15.40
N LEU A 218 -22.18 23.20 15.01
CA LEU A 218 -22.63 21.87 15.43
C LEU A 218 -22.27 21.56 16.90
N ILE A 219 -21.02 21.78 17.31
CA ILE A 219 -20.60 21.51 18.70
C ILE A 219 -21.38 22.41 19.67
N PRO A 220 -21.48 23.75 19.48
CA PRO A 220 -22.28 24.58 20.35
C PRO A 220 -23.77 24.20 20.37
N TYR A 221 -24.33 23.77 19.24
CA TYR A 221 -25.69 23.26 19.20
C TYR A 221 -25.86 22.00 20.04
N LEU A 222 -24.93 21.04 19.95
CA LEU A 222 -24.94 19.82 20.75
C LEU A 222 -24.84 20.12 22.25
N GLU A 223 -23.91 21.00 22.64
CA GLU A 223 -23.69 21.37 24.03
C GLU A 223 -24.88 22.13 24.63
N LYS A 224 -25.49 23.05 23.88
CA LYS A 224 -26.58 23.87 24.35
C LYS A 224 -27.92 23.12 24.40
N ASN A 225 -28.20 22.27 23.39
CA ASN A 225 -29.54 21.72 23.19
C ASN A 225 -29.67 20.24 23.54
N LEU A 226 -28.58 19.49 23.60
CA LEU A 226 -28.60 18.04 23.82
C LEU A 226 -27.82 17.61 25.07
N ASN A 227 -26.54 17.95 25.17
CA ASN A 227 -25.71 17.54 26.30
C ASN A 227 -24.55 18.54 26.50
N PRO A 228 -24.52 19.28 27.65
CA PRO A 228 -23.43 20.21 27.96
C PRO A 228 -22.03 19.60 27.89
N ASN A 229 -21.91 18.27 28.09
CA ASN A 229 -20.65 17.53 28.05
C ASN A 229 -20.45 16.84 26.70
N ALA A 230 -21.03 17.30 25.60
CA ALA A 230 -20.98 16.63 24.29
C ALA A 230 -19.55 16.42 23.80
N VAL A 231 -18.65 17.41 23.95
CA VAL A 231 -17.22 17.29 23.58
C VAL A 231 -16.55 16.18 24.37
N GLN A 232 -16.76 16.15 25.70
CA GLN A 232 -16.20 15.10 26.56
C GLN A 232 -16.69 13.71 26.15
N LYS A 233 -18.02 13.56 25.91
CA LYS A 233 -18.60 12.27 25.51
C LYS A 233 -18.11 11.77 24.15
N LEU A 234 -17.87 12.66 23.20
CA LEU A 234 -17.27 12.32 21.91
C LEU A 234 -15.81 11.86 22.06
N THR A 235 -15.07 12.46 22.99
CA THR A 235 -13.69 12.06 23.28
C THR A 235 -13.65 10.68 23.97
N GLU A 236 -14.49 10.47 24.99
CA GLU A 236 -14.61 9.17 25.67
C GLU A 236 -15.01 8.05 24.69
N LEU A 237 -15.88 8.34 23.71
CA LEU A 237 -16.21 7.41 22.64
C LEU A 237 -14.99 7.11 21.77
N ALA A 238 -14.24 8.14 21.36
CA ALA A 238 -13.03 7.96 20.55
C ALA A 238 -11.99 7.10 21.27
N ASP A 239 -11.78 7.30 22.55
CA ASP A 239 -10.84 6.52 23.37
C ASP A 239 -11.28 5.05 23.48
N SER A 240 -12.59 4.81 23.68
CA SER A 240 -13.13 3.43 23.71
C SER A 240 -12.98 2.73 22.37
N VAL A 241 -13.23 3.44 21.26
CA VAL A 241 -13.05 2.90 19.91
C VAL A 241 -11.58 2.69 19.61
N LEU A 242 -10.67 3.55 20.08
CA LEU A 242 -9.23 3.39 19.93
C LEU A 242 -8.73 2.10 20.59
N GLN A 243 -9.15 1.79 21.82
CA GLN A 243 -8.79 0.56 22.50
C GLN A 243 -9.25 -0.68 21.72
N ALA A 244 -10.48 -0.66 21.20
CA ALA A 244 -11.01 -1.75 20.37
C ALA A 244 -10.21 -1.89 19.05
N GLU A 245 -9.88 -0.76 18.42
CA GLU A 245 -9.09 -0.72 17.18
C GLU A 245 -7.69 -1.27 17.39
N GLU A 246 -7.00 -0.89 18.46
CA GLU A 246 -5.67 -1.40 18.80
C GLU A 246 -5.67 -2.92 19.04
N TYR A 247 -6.70 -3.44 19.70
CA TYR A 247 -6.86 -4.87 19.86
C TYR A 247 -7.04 -5.58 18.51
N ILE A 248 -7.89 -5.03 17.63
CA ILE A 248 -8.11 -5.58 16.28
C ILE A 248 -6.83 -5.51 15.45
N GLU A 249 -6.10 -4.37 15.48
CA GLU A 249 -4.82 -4.21 14.79
C GLU A 249 -3.79 -5.25 15.27
N GLN A 250 -3.71 -5.50 16.56
CA GLN A 250 -2.81 -6.52 17.14
C GLN A 250 -3.16 -7.94 16.67
N GLN A 251 -4.45 -8.30 16.68
CA GLN A 251 -4.90 -9.61 16.19
C GLN A 251 -4.65 -9.75 14.69
N ALA A 252 -4.89 -8.67 13.93
CA ALA A 252 -4.65 -8.66 12.49
C ALA A 252 -3.16 -8.76 12.14
N ALA A 253 -2.26 -8.17 12.91
CA ALA A 253 -0.82 -8.31 12.74
C ALA A 253 -0.37 -9.78 12.90
N GLY A 254 -0.83 -10.48 13.94
CA GLY A 254 -0.55 -11.89 14.12
C GLY A 254 -1.15 -12.79 13.03
N LEU A 255 -2.30 -12.41 12.47
CA LEU A 255 -2.87 -13.09 11.31
C LEU A 255 -2.08 -12.79 10.04
N TYR A 256 -1.62 -11.55 9.84
CA TYR A 256 -0.83 -11.14 8.69
C TYR A 256 0.45 -11.95 8.57
N GLU A 257 1.20 -12.12 9.67
CA GLU A 257 2.41 -12.94 9.71
C GLU A 257 2.16 -14.41 9.28
N LYS A 258 0.99 -14.96 9.63
CA LYS A 258 0.58 -16.33 9.24
C LYS A 258 0.04 -16.41 7.82
N ALA A 259 -0.56 -15.33 7.32
CA ALA A 259 -1.21 -15.29 6.03
C ALA A 259 -0.24 -14.90 4.90
N VAL A 260 0.80 -14.12 5.18
CA VAL A 260 1.80 -13.74 4.18
C VAL A 260 2.63 -14.95 3.79
N ILE A 261 2.62 -15.25 2.49
CA ILE A 261 3.46 -16.29 1.91
C ILE A 261 4.79 -15.64 1.54
N LEU A 262 5.80 -15.87 2.40
CA LEU A 262 7.16 -15.44 2.14
C LEU A 262 7.72 -16.27 0.98
N GLN A 263 8.00 -15.63 -0.15
CA GLN A 263 8.79 -16.25 -1.22
C GLN A 263 10.24 -15.78 -1.08
N PRO A 264 11.24 -16.64 -1.33
CA PRO A 264 12.58 -16.17 -1.65
C PRO A 264 12.43 -15.15 -2.78
N GLN A 265 13.00 -13.97 -2.63
CA GLN A 265 12.89 -12.89 -3.62
C GLN A 265 13.47 -13.35 -4.96
N GLU A 266 12.65 -13.97 -5.80
CA GLU A 266 13.04 -14.38 -7.16
C GLU A 266 13.35 -13.15 -8.04
N ASN A 267 12.87 -11.96 -7.65
CA ASN A 267 13.15 -10.74 -8.39
C ASN A 267 12.96 -9.49 -7.49
N PRO A 268 14.03 -8.86 -6.98
CA PRO A 268 13.97 -7.64 -6.15
C PRO A 268 13.28 -6.45 -6.84
N SER A 269 13.17 -6.49 -8.18
CA SER A 269 12.56 -5.43 -8.98
C SER A 269 11.03 -5.53 -9.11
N LYS A 270 10.39 -6.56 -8.54
CA LYS A 270 8.92 -6.75 -8.60
C LYS A 270 8.37 -7.12 -7.22
N PRO A 271 8.21 -6.15 -6.32
CA PRO A 271 7.57 -6.42 -5.05
C PRO A 271 6.13 -6.91 -5.30
N SER A 272 5.73 -7.95 -4.59
CA SER A 272 4.37 -8.47 -4.56
C SER A 272 4.10 -9.15 -3.22
N VAL A 273 2.94 -8.85 -2.64
CA VAL A 273 2.46 -9.54 -1.44
C VAL A 273 1.51 -10.66 -1.84
N LYS A 274 1.75 -11.85 -1.32
CA LYS A 274 0.89 -13.02 -1.48
C LYS A 274 0.27 -13.39 -0.14
N LEU A 275 -1.06 -13.52 -0.12
CA LEU A 275 -1.83 -13.87 1.06
C LEU A 275 -2.45 -15.26 0.90
N SER A 276 -2.27 -16.13 1.89
CA SER A 276 -2.89 -17.45 1.92
C SER A 276 -4.41 -17.36 2.06
N VAL A 277 -5.13 -17.90 1.10
CA VAL A 277 -6.60 -17.96 1.12
C VAL A 277 -7.08 -18.81 2.30
N LYS A 278 -6.43 -19.93 2.56
CA LYS A 278 -6.78 -20.81 3.68
C LYS A 278 -6.68 -20.09 5.03
N ALA A 279 -5.62 -19.33 5.25
CA ALA A 279 -5.44 -18.56 6.49
C ALA A 279 -6.50 -17.45 6.63
N LEU A 280 -6.82 -16.75 5.52
CA LEU A 280 -7.83 -15.69 5.54
C LEU A 280 -9.24 -16.24 5.76
N VAL A 281 -9.66 -17.28 5.03
CA VAL A 281 -11.01 -17.86 5.15
C VAL A 281 -11.29 -18.41 6.55
N SER A 282 -10.27 -18.91 7.25
CA SER A 282 -10.42 -19.38 8.63
C SER A 282 -10.54 -18.27 9.68
N ALA A 283 -10.32 -17.00 9.30
CA ALA A 283 -10.33 -15.88 10.22
C ALA A 283 -11.67 -15.10 10.16
N PRO A 284 -12.04 -14.39 11.24
CA PRO A 284 -13.20 -13.50 11.24
C PRO A 284 -13.12 -12.44 10.12
N PRO A 285 -14.26 -12.07 9.48
CA PRO A 285 -14.28 -11.12 8.35
C PRO A 285 -13.61 -9.77 8.67
N VAL A 286 -13.73 -9.28 9.90
CA VAL A 286 -13.07 -8.03 10.30
C VAL A 286 -11.55 -8.15 10.22
N LEU A 287 -10.95 -9.25 10.68
CA LEU A 287 -9.50 -9.46 10.60
C LEU A 287 -9.02 -9.64 9.16
N GLN A 288 -9.83 -10.32 8.31
CA GLN A 288 -9.55 -10.40 6.87
C GLN A 288 -9.38 -9.01 6.27
N GLN A 289 -10.29 -8.07 6.59
CA GLN A 289 -10.25 -6.69 6.07
C GLN A 289 -8.98 -5.95 6.49
N TYR A 290 -8.55 -6.10 7.73
CA TYR A 290 -7.32 -5.46 8.22
C TYR A 290 -6.07 -6.03 7.57
N VAL A 291 -5.97 -7.37 7.43
CA VAL A 291 -4.85 -8.04 6.75
C VAL A 291 -4.78 -7.65 5.28
N ILE A 292 -5.91 -7.66 4.57
CA ILE A 292 -5.98 -7.25 3.16
C ILE A 292 -5.57 -5.79 3.02
N ARG A 293 -6.05 -4.90 3.90
CA ARG A 293 -5.67 -3.50 3.90
C ARG A 293 -4.17 -3.32 4.11
N GLN A 294 -3.60 -4.01 5.10
CA GLN A 294 -2.16 -3.96 5.38
C GLN A 294 -1.33 -4.40 4.16
N ALA A 295 -1.76 -5.45 3.46
CA ALA A 295 -1.11 -5.92 2.25
C ALA A 295 -1.18 -4.89 1.09
N ILE A 296 -2.32 -4.21 0.93
CA ILE A 296 -2.47 -3.15 -0.08
C ILE A 296 -1.57 -1.95 0.30
N GLU A 297 -1.57 -1.53 1.57
CA GLU A 297 -0.76 -0.40 2.07
C GLU A 297 0.74 -0.66 1.91
N ALA A 298 1.20 -1.89 2.14
CA ALA A 298 2.60 -2.30 1.94
C ALA A 298 3.04 -2.15 0.47
N GLU A 299 2.22 -2.59 -0.48
CA GLU A 299 2.53 -2.47 -1.91
C GLU A 299 2.35 -1.05 -2.47
N ALA A 300 1.43 -0.27 -1.88
CA ALA A 300 1.18 1.12 -2.28
C ALA A 300 2.27 2.09 -1.78
N ASN A 301 3.11 1.68 -0.82
CA ASN A 301 4.00 2.56 -0.06
C ASN A 301 3.25 3.71 0.65
N GLY A 302 2.04 3.41 1.14
CA GLY A 302 1.21 4.38 1.87
C GLY A 302 -0.25 3.97 1.97
N ALA A 303 -0.99 4.69 2.82
CA ALA A 303 -2.39 4.40 3.14
C ALA A 303 -3.39 5.39 2.52
N LYS A 304 -2.93 6.42 1.79
CA LYS A 304 -3.80 7.44 1.19
C LYS A 304 -4.68 6.76 0.11
N ASP A 305 -5.92 7.19 -0.02
CA ASP A 305 -6.88 6.74 -1.05
C ASP A 305 -7.24 5.23 -1.05
N ILE A 306 -6.90 4.48 0.01
CA ILE A 306 -7.35 3.10 0.19
C ILE A 306 -8.65 3.10 1.02
N TYR A 307 -9.78 2.96 0.34
CA TYR A 307 -11.11 2.99 0.94
C TYR A 307 -11.66 1.58 1.21
N ARG A 308 -12.74 1.52 2.01
CA ARG A 308 -13.44 0.27 2.35
C ARG A 308 -13.86 -0.54 1.10
N VAL A 309 -14.26 0.14 0.03
CA VAL A 309 -14.65 -0.50 -1.23
C VAL A 309 -13.50 -1.31 -1.85
N HIS A 310 -12.27 -0.82 -1.78
CA HIS A 310 -11.10 -1.53 -2.32
C HIS A 310 -10.78 -2.79 -1.51
N VAL A 311 -10.84 -2.68 -0.18
CA VAL A 311 -10.62 -3.81 0.73
C VAL A 311 -11.73 -4.86 0.57
N GLY A 312 -12.99 -4.43 0.51
CA GLY A 312 -14.15 -5.30 0.28
C GLY A 312 -14.06 -6.07 -1.05
N ALA A 313 -13.68 -5.39 -2.13
CA ALA A 313 -13.52 -6.02 -3.42
C ALA A 313 -12.42 -7.11 -3.43
N VAL A 314 -11.34 -6.92 -2.68
CA VAL A 314 -10.31 -7.98 -2.51
C VAL A 314 -10.82 -9.10 -1.60
N GLN A 315 -11.58 -8.77 -0.54
CA GLN A 315 -12.20 -9.76 0.34
C GLN A 315 -13.17 -10.68 -0.43
N GLU A 316 -13.97 -10.13 -1.32
CA GLU A 316 -14.86 -10.91 -2.20
C GLU A 316 -14.10 -11.91 -3.08
N LEU A 317 -12.84 -11.66 -3.44
CA LEU A 317 -12.01 -12.63 -4.17
C LEU A 317 -11.82 -13.96 -3.42
N LEU A 318 -11.98 -13.98 -2.09
CA LEU A 318 -11.88 -15.21 -1.30
C LEU A 318 -12.95 -16.24 -1.73
N GLU A 319 -14.13 -15.77 -2.10
CA GLU A 319 -15.27 -16.60 -2.50
C GLU A 319 -15.32 -16.85 -4.01
N HIS A 320 -14.53 -16.13 -4.80
CA HIS A 320 -14.56 -16.20 -6.24
C HIS A 320 -13.64 -17.28 -6.84
N SER A 321 -13.94 -17.65 -8.09
CA SER A 321 -13.14 -18.60 -8.87
C SER A 321 -11.73 -18.07 -9.16
N VAL A 322 -10.78 -19.00 -9.28
CA VAL A 322 -9.38 -18.72 -9.64
C VAL A 322 -9.27 -17.92 -10.93
N GLY A 323 -8.39 -16.92 -10.93
CA GLY A 323 -8.12 -16.05 -12.08
C GLY A 323 -8.97 -14.79 -12.13
N LYS A 324 -9.90 -14.56 -11.18
CA LYS A 324 -10.55 -13.25 -11.02
C LYS A 324 -9.54 -12.22 -10.48
N CYS A 325 -9.70 -10.99 -10.91
CA CYS A 325 -8.84 -9.88 -10.50
C CYS A 325 -9.66 -8.63 -10.18
N VAL A 326 -9.09 -7.77 -9.34
CA VAL A 326 -9.64 -6.47 -8.94
C VAL A 326 -8.56 -5.41 -9.10
N SER A 327 -8.90 -4.29 -9.76
CA SER A 327 -8.02 -3.13 -9.85
C SER A 327 -8.08 -2.32 -8.56
N LEU A 328 -6.93 -1.87 -8.10
CA LEU A 328 -6.75 -1.11 -6.87
C LEU A 328 -6.06 0.24 -7.16
N PRO A 329 -6.10 1.21 -6.24
CA PRO A 329 -5.33 2.44 -6.35
C PRO A 329 -3.83 2.20 -6.59
N TYR A 330 -3.11 3.21 -7.04
CA TYR A 330 -1.65 3.18 -7.31
C TYR A 330 -1.22 2.19 -8.40
N GLY A 331 -2.14 1.80 -9.30
CA GLY A 331 -1.86 0.82 -10.33
C GLY A 331 -1.64 -0.60 -9.81
N LEU A 332 -2.14 -0.88 -8.61
CA LEU A 332 -2.13 -2.23 -8.04
C LEU A 332 -3.27 -3.08 -8.60
N VAL A 333 -3.05 -4.38 -8.63
CA VAL A 333 -4.07 -5.39 -8.97
C VAL A 333 -3.99 -6.53 -7.97
N ALA A 334 -5.13 -6.93 -7.42
CA ALA A 334 -5.27 -8.15 -6.65
C ALA A 334 -5.79 -9.28 -7.56
N VAL A 335 -5.16 -10.44 -7.50
CA VAL A 335 -5.50 -11.60 -8.35
C VAL A 335 -5.70 -12.83 -7.49
N ARG A 336 -6.82 -13.54 -7.69
CA ARG A 336 -7.14 -14.81 -7.03
C ARG A 336 -6.38 -15.96 -7.71
N GLY A 337 -5.38 -16.53 -7.02
CA GLY A 337 -4.71 -17.79 -7.39
C GLY A 337 -5.49 -19.02 -6.91
N TYR A 338 -4.86 -20.18 -6.82
CA TYR A 338 -5.50 -21.39 -6.25
C TYR A 338 -5.58 -21.32 -4.74
N ASP A 339 -4.45 -21.12 -4.08
CA ASP A 339 -4.34 -21.11 -2.61
C ASP A 339 -3.92 -19.73 -2.09
N GLU A 340 -3.81 -18.72 -2.95
CA GLU A 340 -3.30 -17.39 -2.63
C GLU A 340 -4.08 -16.26 -3.30
N ILE A 341 -4.05 -15.07 -2.71
CA ILE A 341 -4.35 -13.80 -3.38
C ILE A 341 -3.04 -13.05 -3.53
N THR A 342 -2.68 -12.69 -4.76
CA THR A 342 -1.48 -11.91 -5.06
C THR A 342 -1.85 -10.45 -5.28
N ILE A 343 -1.22 -9.52 -4.54
CA ILE A 343 -1.33 -8.08 -4.72
C ILE A 343 -0.01 -7.58 -5.29
N ALA A 344 -0.03 -6.96 -6.46
CA ALA A 344 1.18 -6.50 -7.16
C ALA A 344 0.90 -5.29 -8.04
N ARG A 345 1.93 -4.53 -8.40
CA ARG A 345 1.81 -3.44 -9.38
C ARG A 345 1.57 -4.01 -10.78
N ASN A 346 0.56 -3.49 -11.46
CA ASN A 346 0.28 -3.84 -12.84
C ASN A 346 1.21 -3.03 -13.77
N LYS A 347 2.22 -3.66 -14.34
CA LYS A 347 3.11 -3.02 -15.33
C LYS A 347 2.45 -2.81 -16.71
N THR A 348 1.26 -3.40 -16.92
CA THR A 348 0.48 -3.30 -18.18
C THR A 348 -0.71 -2.34 -18.12
N ALA A 349 -0.89 -1.59 -17.03
CA ALA A 349 -2.08 -0.75 -16.80
C ALA A 349 -2.23 0.44 -17.76
N HIS A 350 -1.33 0.66 -18.71
CA HIS A 350 -1.52 1.70 -19.74
C HIS A 350 -2.23 1.22 -21.01
N LEU A 351 -2.51 -0.09 -21.21
CA LEU A 351 -3.07 -0.58 -22.46
C LEU A 351 -4.34 -1.45 -22.40
N ASP A 352 -4.80 -1.99 -21.22
CA ASP A 352 -5.92 -2.93 -21.25
C ASP A 352 -6.87 -2.91 -20.03
N SER A 353 -7.04 -1.79 -19.34
CA SER A 353 -7.96 -1.71 -18.17
C SER A 353 -9.47 -1.79 -18.53
N ARG A 354 -9.85 -1.89 -19.80
CA ARG A 354 -11.27 -1.90 -20.23
C ARG A 354 -11.85 -3.25 -20.66
N LYS A 355 -11.05 -4.31 -20.78
CA LYS A 355 -11.56 -5.60 -21.35
C LYS A 355 -11.55 -6.81 -20.42
N GLN A 356 -11.00 -6.77 -19.21
CA GLN A 356 -10.86 -7.97 -18.38
C GLN A 356 -11.42 -7.92 -16.95
N CYS A 357 -11.83 -6.79 -16.45
CA CYS A 357 -12.54 -6.71 -15.17
C CYS A 357 -13.98 -6.26 -15.46
N GLY A 358 -14.92 -7.18 -15.34
CA GLY A 358 -16.36 -6.84 -15.36
C GLY A 358 -16.65 -5.86 -14.23
N GLY A 359 -16.78 -4.56 -14.57
CA GLY A 359 -17.00 -3.51 -13.60
C GLY A 359 -18.43 -3.50 -13.12
N ILE A 360 -18.59 -3.34 -11.83
CA ILE A 360 -19.79 -2.76 -11.23
C ILE A 360 -19.53 -1.25 -11.20
N HIS A 361 -20.10 -0.52 -12.15
CA HIS A 361 -20.15 0.95 -12.12
C HIS A 361 -21.60 1.40 -12.34
N GLY A 362 -22.17 1.93 -11.25
CA GLY A 362 -23.20 2.95 -11.35
C GLY A 362 -22.52 4.31 -11.24
N GLY A 363 -22.54 5.10 -12.32
CA GLY A 363 -22.03 6.46 -12.34
C GLY A 363 -21.82 6.94 -13.77
N THR A 364 -22.77 7.71 -14.28
CA THR A 364 -22.74 8.40 -15.59
C THR A 364 -21.71 9.52 -15.58
N GLU A 365 -20.70 9.43 -16.45
CA GLU A 365 -19.94 10.60 -16.91
C GLU A 365 -19.67 10.52 -18.41
N GLN A 366 -19.84 11.67 -19.05
CA GLN A 366 -19.89 11.91 -20.48
C GLN A 366 -18.54 11.66 -21.16
N CYS A 367 -18.64 11.04 -22.32
CA CYS A 367 -17.56 10.66 -23.23
C CYS A 367 -17.04 11.89 -23.99
N GLY A 368 -15.79 12.25 -23.76
CA GLY A 368 -15.03 13.17 -24.62
C GLY A 368 -14.27 12.38 -25.69
N SER A 369 -14.29 12.90 -26.92
CA SER A 369 -13.84 12.38 -28.19
C SER A 369 -12.49 11.66 -28.22
N MET A 370 -12.46 10.50 -28.90
CA MET A 370 -11.26 9.72 -29.25
C MET A 370 -10.35 10.42 -30.27
N PRO A 371 -9.03 10.24 -30.16
CA PRO A 371 -8.16 10.30 -31.32
C PRO A 371 -8.12 8.95 -32.04
N GLN A 372 -8.38 8.99 -33.34
CA GLN A 372 -8.20 7.88 -34.27
C GLN A 372 -6.71 7.67 -34.53
N ASN A 373 -6.14 6.55 -34.10
CA ASN A 373 -5.22 5.69 -34.88
C ASN A 373 -4.84 4.45 -34.05
N PRO A 374 -5.35 3.25 -34.37
CA PRO A 374 -4.89 2.02 -33.80
C PRO A 374 -3.94 1.31 -34.78
N ALA A 375 -2.76 1.80 -34.94
CA ALA A 375 -1.76 1.12 -35.76
C ALA A 375 -0.35 1.35 -35.22
N ASP A 376 -0.08 1.00 -33.94
CA ASP A 376 1.31 0.85 -33.48
C ASP A 376 1.40 0.29 -32.05
N SER A 377 0.77 -0.87 -31.81
CA SER A 377 1.13 -1.76 -30.68
C SER A 377 0.58 -3.19 -30.87
N ALA A 378 0.73 -3.71 -32.07
CA ALA A 378 0.69 -5.15 -32.26
C ALA A 378 1.92 -5.72 -31.53
N VAL A 379 1.70 -6.54 -30.48
CA VAL A 379 2.73 -7.44 -29.96
C VAL A 379 3.20 -8.26 -31.18
N GLN A 380 4.37 -7.91 -31.72
CA GLN A 380 5.01 -8.70 -32.77
C GLN A 380 5.32 -10.06 -32.14
N MET A 381 4.48 -11.04 -32.45
CA MET A 381 4.84 -12.44 -32.32
C MET A 381 6.11 -12.64 -33.12
N PRO A 382 7.14 -13.35 -32.61
CA PRO A 382 8.28 -13.72 -33.45
C PRO A 382 7.73 -14.35 -34.70
N ASP A 383 8.24 -13.91 -35.85
CA ASP A 383 7.65 -14.14 -37.15
C ASP A 383 7.58 -15.65 -37.39
N LEU A 384 6.41 -16.25 -37.24
CA LEU A 384 6.14 -17.67 -37.53
C LEU A 384 6.58 -18.04 -38.96
N LEU A 385 6.66 -17.04 -39.85
CA LEU A 385 7.15 -17.15 -41.22
C LEU A 385 8.65 -17.43 -41.32
N GLU A 386 9.48 -16.87 -40.43
CA GLU A 386 10.91 -17.21 -40.40
C GLU A 386 11.14 -18.64 -39.88
N PHE A 387 10.39 -19.04 -38.85
CA PHE A 387 10.46 -20.39 -38.35
C PHE A 387 9.91 -21.42 -39.36
N GLU A 388 8.81 -21.09 -40.05
CA GLU A 388 8.30 -21.90 -41.17
C GLU A 388 9.25 -21.93 -42.38
N LYS A 389 9.98 -20.85 -42.68
CA LYS A 389 11.03 -20.85 -43.75
C LYS A 389 12.21 -21.71 -43.39
N ILE A 390 12.61 -21.78 -42.14
CA ILE A 390 13.68 -22.71 -41.69
C ILE A 390 13.21 -24.15 -41.78
N TRP A 391 11.92 -24.45 -41.65
CA TRP A 391 11.35 -25.79 -41.59
C TRP A 391 10.54 -26.22 -42.80
N ARG A 392 10.05 -25.31 -43.64
CA ARG A 392 9.31 -25.60 -44.87
C ARG A 392 10.24 -25.43 -46.08
N GLY A 393 10.70 -26.54 -46.66
CA GLY A 393 11.24 -26.51 -47.99
C GLY A 393 12.68 -26.99 -48.16
N LYS A 394 13.31 -27.55 -47.17
CA LYS A 394 14.52 -28.38 -47.35
C LYS A 394 14.30 -29.69 -46.61
N ARG A 395 14.78 -30.81 -47.19
CA ARG A 395 15.10 -32.01 -46.39
C ARG A 395 15.93 -31.51 -45.23
N ILE A 396 15.30 -31.38 -44.07
CA ILE A 396 15.92 -30.83 -42.90
C ILE A 396 16.83 -31.94 -42.38
N THR A 397 18.09 -31.79 -42.63
CA THR A 397 19.06 -32.30 -41.67
C THR A 397 18.84 -31.44 -40.46
N ILE A 398 18.10 -31.93 -39.45
CA ILE A 398 17.98 -31.24 -38.16
C ILE A 398 19.39 -31.00 -37.71
N PRO A 399 19.86 -29.74 -37.55
CA PRO A 399 21.22 -29.53 -37.10
C PRO A 399 21.29 -30.12 -35.68
N VAL A 400 21.98 -31.20 -35.54
CA VAL A 400 22.25 -31.86 -34.27
C VAL A 400 23.04 -30.85 -33.46
N ASN A 401 22.48 -30.41 -32.31
CA ASN A 401 23.10 -29.48 -31.35
C ASN A 401 23.05 -27.97 -31.69
N GLU A 402 22.26 -27.49 -32.61
CA GLU A 402 22.00 -26.04 -32.73
C GLU A 402 20.76 -25.61 -31.92
N PRO A 403 20.91 -24.63 -31.00
CA PRO A 403 19.80 -24.15 -30.23
C PRO A 403 18.85 -23.29 -31.08
N VAL A 404 17.55 -23.57 -31.01
CA VAL A 404 16.51 -22.75 -31.62
C VAL A 404 15.95 -21.79 -30.56
N TYR A 405 16.10 -20.49 -30.81
CA TYR A 405 15.73 -19.46 -29.84
C TYR A 405 14.31 -18.94 -30.05
N PHE A 406 13.51 -18.94 -28.99
CA PHE A 406 12.21 -18.29 -28.93
C PHE A 406 12.29 -17.11 -27.98
N THR A 407 11.99 -15.90 -28.48
CA THR A 407 11.96 -14.69 -27.66
C THR A 407 10.52 -14.21 -27.58
N ARG A 408 10.00 -14.01 -26.36
CA ARG A 408 8.74 -13.30 -26.14
C ARG A 408 9.06 -11.86 -25.78
N VAL A 409 8.52 -10.91 -26.52
CA VAL A 409 8.89 -9.49 -26.46
C VAL A 409 8.61 -8.83 -25.09
N ASN A 410 7.78 -9.42 -24.21
CA ASN A 410 7.38 -8.81 -22.93
C ASN A 410 7.84 -9.56 -21.67
N GLU A 411 8.62 -10.60 -21.78
CA GLU A 411 9.23 -11.27 -20.62
C GLU A 411 10.69 -11.57 -20.97
N CYS A 412 11.61 -11.15 -20.09
CA CYS A 412 13.06 -11.36 -20.26
C CYS A 412 13.47 -12.83 -20.13
N ARG A 413 12.69 -13.77 -20.66
CA ARG A 413 13.00 -15.20 -20.64
C ARG A 413 13.08 -15.72 -22.07
N LYS A 414 14.26 -16.14 -22.46
CA LYS A 414 14.50 -16.84 -23.73
C LYS A 414 14.35 -18.34 -23.49
N ALA A 415 13.42 -18.99 -24.19
CA ALA A 415 13.36 -20.43 -24.22
C ALA A 415 14.27 -20.93 -25.36
N VAL A 416 15.23 -21.75 -25.02
CA VAL A 416 16.12 -22.41 -25.99
C VAL A 416 15.60 -23.82 -26.19
N VAL A 417 15.31 -24.19 -27.43
CA VAL A 417 14.90 -25.56 -27.78
C VAL A 417 16.08 -26.24 -28.43
N ILE A 418 16.54 -27.31 -27.82
CA ILE A 418 17.65 -28.15 -28.35
C ILE A 418 17.03 -29.40 -28.92
N LEU A 419 17.31 -29.67 -30.18
CA LEU A 419 16.91 -30.86 -30.89
C LEU A 419 18.10 -31.77 -31.06
N GLU A 420 18.00 -33.01 -30.57
CA GLU A 420 19.03 -34.02 -30.70
C GLU A 420 18.46 -35.27 -31.36
N GLN A 421 19.17 -35.85 -32.30
CA GLN A 421 18.83 -37.11 -32.95
C GLN A 421 19.84 -38.19 -32.55
N GLY A 422 19.37 -39.40 -32.15
CA GLY A 422 20.25 -40.49 -31.72
C GLY A 422 19.50 -41.77 -31.40
N SER A 423 20.19 -42.79 -30.95
CA SER A 423 19.63 -44.06 -30.50
C SER A 423 19.20 -44.01 -29.03
N LEU A 424 18.28 -44.92 -28.60
CA LEU A 424 17.77 -45.00 -27.22
C LEU A 424 18.88 -45.17 -26.17
N SER A 425 20.00 -45.79 -26.52
CA SER A 425 21.12 -46.01 -25.61
C SER A 425 21.97 -44.77 -25.35
N GLU A 426 21.87 -43.75 -26.20
CA GLU A 426 22.70 -42.53 -26.16
C GLU A 426 21.95 -41.33 -25.58
N ILE A 427 20.58 -41.39 -25.50
CA ILE A 427 19.76 -40.25 -25.16
C ILE A 427 19.15 -40.42 -23.77
N TYR A 428 19.84 -39.99 -22.71
CA TYR A 428 19.31 -39.94 -21.34
C TYR A 428 18.67 -38.59 -21.03
N GLY A 429 17.47 -38.64 -20.48
CA GLY A 429 16.76 -37.47 -19.91
C GLY A 429 15.29 -37.40 -20.32
N ASN A 430 14.39 -37.70 -19.38
CA ASN A 430 12.94 -37.54 -19.55
C ASN A 430 12.39 -36.82 -18.32
N ASN A 431 12.60 -35.50 -18.27
CA ASN A 431 12.03 -34.63 -17.25
C ASN A 431 10.90 -33.77 -17.86
N ASP A 432 10.28 -32.89 -17.09
CA ASP A 432 9.15 -32.08 -17.56
C ASP A 432 9.54 -31.10 -18.69
N TYR A 433 10.81 -30.78 -18.84
CA TYR A 433 11.37 -29.90 -19.88
C TYR A 433 12.21 -30.61 -20.93
N THR A 434 12.31 -31.93 -20.87
CA THR A 434 12.97 -32.76 -21.89
C THR A 434 12.10 -33.96 -22.21
N LYS A 435 11.75 -34.17 -23.48
CA LYS A 435 10.92 -35.29 -23.93
C LYS A 435 11.47 -35.92 -25.18
N LEU A 436 11.27 -37.25 -25.27
CA LEU A 436 11.65 -38.06 -26.41
C LEU A 436 10.43 -38.35 -27.28
N PHE A 437 10.56 -38.26 -28.59
CA PHE A 437 9.50 -38.52 -29.56
C PHE A 437 9.96 -39.50 -30.64
N ASP A 438 9.03 -40.31 -31.10
CA ASP A 438 9.21 -41.17 -32.25
C ASP A 438 9.16 -40.30 -33.51
N TYR A 439 10.33 -40.04 -34.13
CA TYR A 439 10.41 -39.17 -35.29
C TYR A 439 9.71 -39.74 -36.52
N ASP A 440 9.66 -41.07 -36.65
CA ASP A 440 9.00 -41.74 -37.75
C ASP A 440 7.49 -41.54 -37.76
N LYS A 441 6.89 -41.19 -36.59
CA LYS A 441 5.45 -40.88 -36.44
C LYS A 441 5.12 -39.39 -36.53
N ILE A 442 6.11 -38.53 -36.34
CA ILE A 442 5.90 -37.07 -36.31
C ILE A 442 6.31 -36.48 -37.66
N GLU A 443 7.38 -37.00 -38.25
CA GLU A 443 8.02 -36.49 -39.47
C GLU A 443 8.25 -34.95 -39.39
N ASP A 444 8.31 -34.26 -40.54
CA ASP A 444 8.61 -32.82 -40.62
C ASP A 444 7.38 -31.92 -40.40
N ASN A 445 6.26 -32.46 -39.88
CA ASN A 445 4.98 -31.76 -39.79
C ASN A 445 4.75 -31.06 -38.45
N PHE A 446 5.72 -31.05 -37.53
CA PHE A 446 5.57 -30.41 -36.22
C PHE A 446 6.04 -28.94 -36.22
N SER A 447 5.48 -28.15 -35.34
CA SER A 447 5.84 -26.76 -35.10
C SER A 447 5.88 -26.44 -33.60
N PHE A 448 6.77 -25.52 -33.23
CA PHE A 448 6.75 -24.92 -31.91
C PHE A 448 5.93 -23.63 -31.98
N ARG A 449 4.94 -23.52 -31.12
CA ARG A 449 4.05 -22.35 -31.09
C ARG A 449 3.38 -22.17 -29.73
N PHE A 450 2.72 -21.07 -29.57
CA PHE A 450 1.83 -20.81 -28.44
C PHE A 450 0.40 -21.27 -28.76
N ARG A 451 -0.44 -21.27 -27.73
CA ARG A 451 -1.82 -21.80 -27.76
C ARG A 451 -2.73 -21.11 -28.78
N LYS A 452 -3.53 -21.92 -29.48
CA LYS A 452 -4.67 -21.50 -30.30
C LYS A 452 -6.00 -22.03 -29.71
N THR A 453 -7.12 -21.50 -30.18
CA THR A 453 -8.44 -21.80 -29.60
C THR A 453 -8.87 -23.25 -29.81
N ALA A 454 -8.51 -23.88 -30.95
CA ALA A 454 -8.90 -25.23 -31.32
C ALA A 454 -7.99 -26.34 -30.78
N ASP A 455 -6.93 -26.00 -30.06
CA ASP A 455 -5.90 -26.94 -29.61
C ASP A 455 -6.45 -28.03 -28.69
N PHE A 456 -6.06 -29.28 -28.98
CA PHE A 456 -6.38 -30.46 -28.19
C PHE A 456 -5.13 -31.32 -27.95
N ILE A 457 -5.17 -32.14 -26.89
CA ILE A 457 -4.12 -33.10 -26.53
C ILE A 457 -4.76 -34.48 -26.36
N LYS A 458 -4.06 -35.54 -26.79
CA LYS A 458 -4.48 -36.93 -26.53
C LYS A 458 -3.95 -37.35 -25.15
N ILE A 459 -4.88 -37.80 -24.28
CA ILE A 459 -4.57 -38.02 -22.85
C ILE A 459 -4.28 -39.49 -22.52
N ASP A 460 -4.68 -40.42 -23.37
CA ASP A 460 -4.47 -41.85 -23.17
C ASP A 460 -4.10 -42.58 -24.48
N ARG A 461 -3.73 -43.85 -24.37
CA ARG A 461 -3.36 -44.70 -25.51
C ARG A 461 -4.52 -44.97 -26.47
N ASN A 462 -5.76 -44.81 -26.04
CA ASN A 462 -6.96 -44.94 -26.85
C ASN A 462 -7.22 -43.71 -27.72
N GLY A 463 -6.41 -42.67 -27.59
CA GLY A 463 -6.52 -41.45 -28.39
C GLY A 463 -7.60 -40.48 -27.91
N THR A 464 -8.08 -40.60 -26.67
CA THR A 464 -9.09 -39.69 -26.10
C THR A 464 -8.61 -38.25 -26.17
N LYS A 465 -9.38 -37.41 -26.90
CA LYS A 465 -9.07 -36.00 -27.10
C LYS A 465 -9.60 -35.15 -25.95
N LYS A 466 -8.77 -34.24 -25.46
CA LYS A 466 -9.14 -33.24 -24.46
C LYS A 466 -8.67 -31.86 -24.92
N THR A 467 -9.53 -30.84 -24.82
CA THR A 467 -9.10 -29.48 -25.20
C THR A 467 -7.90 -29.03 -24.34
N LEU A 468 -6.91 -28.38 -24.94
CA LEU A 468 -5.73 -27.91 -24.24
C LEU A 468 -6.10 -26.96 -23.09
N LYS A 469 -7.13 -26.11 -23.31
CA LYS A 469 -7.66 -25.22 -22.26
C LYS A 469 -8.08 -25.99 -21.00
N LYS A 470 -8.82 -27.09 -21.15
CA LYS A 470 -9.28 -27.92 -20.02
C LYS A 470 -8.11 -28.64 -19.36
N GLU A 471 -7.13 -29.12 -20.14
CA GLU A 471 -5.93 -29.78 -19.60
C GLU A 471 -5.09 -28.80 -18.76
N LEU A 472 -4.85 -27.58 -19.25
CA LEU A 472 -4.11 -26.56 -18.49
C LEU A 472 -4.84 -26.15 -17.19
N ILE A 473 -6.19 -26.19 -17.18
CA ILE A 473 -6.97 -25.95 -15.96
C ILE A 473 -6.79 -27.10 -14.98
N ASP A 474 -6.95 -28.35 -15.44
CA ASP A 474 -6.87 -29.55 -14.60
C ASP A 474 -5.45 -29.73 -14.03
N LYS A 475 -4.43 -29.27 -14.76
CA LYS A 475 -3.03 -29.21 -14.30
C LYS A 475 -2.69 -27.97 -13.47
N LYS A 476 -3.71 -27.18 -13.09
CA LYS A 476 -3.59 -25.97 -12.25
C LYS A 476 -2.62 -24.93 -12.80
N VAL A 477 -2.43 -24.85 -14.11
CA VAL A 477 -1.58 -23.82 -14.72
C VAL A 477 -2.25 -22.47 -14.55
N PRO A 478 -1.59 -21.45 -13.93
CA PRO A 478 -2.17 -20.13 -13.73
C PRO A 478 -2.58 -19.46 -15.03
N ARG A 479 -3.74 -18.75 -15.04
CA ARG A 479 -4.31 -18.16 -16.24
C ARG A 479 -3.34 -17.27 -17.02
N GLN A 480 -2.52 -16.49 -16.29
CA GLN A 480 -1.57 -15.52 -16.85
C GLN A 480 -0.45 -16.16 -17.66
N VAL A 481 -0.09 -17.41 -17.34
CA VAL A 481 1.01 -18.11 -18.02
C VAL A 481 0.53 -19.13 -19.04
N ARG A 482 -0.80 -19.38 -19.16
CA ARG A 482 -1.33 -20.37 -20.11
C ARG A 482 -1.02 -20.05 -21.57
N ASP A 483 -1.02 -18.76 -21.91
CA ASP A 483 -0.73 -18.28 -23.25
C ASP A 483 0.79 -18.20 -23.53
N ALA A 484 1.62 -18.39 -22.49
CA ALA A 484 3.07 -18.42 -22.53
C ALA A 484 3.65 -19.84 -22.54
N VAL A 485 2.82 -20.87 -22.40
CA VAL A 485 3.28 -22.27 -22.45
C VAL A 485 3.72 -22.60 -23.88
N LEU A 486 5.01 -22.98 -24.03
CA LEU A 486 5.54 -23.43 -25.31
C LEU A 486 4.95 -24.80 -25.66
N LEU A 487 4.43 -24.94 -26.88
CA LEU A 487 3.77 -26.13 -27.37
C LEU A 487 4.54 -26.71 -28.55
N LEU A 488 4.72 -28.04 -28.53
CA LEU A 488 5.03 -28.82 -29.72
C LEU A 488 3.71 -29.31 -30.32
N ALA A 489 3.41 -28.92 -31.53
CA ALA A 489 2.13 -29.18 -32.17
C ALA A 489 2.28 -29.72 -33.60
N VAL A 490 1.36 -30.61 -34.00
CA VAL A 490 1.10 -31.00 -35.39
C VAL A 490 -0.30 -30.50 -35.72
N SER A 491 -0.43 -29.47 -36.52
CA SER A 491 -1.68 -28.74 -36.72
C SER A 491 -2.29 -28.28 -35.39
N ASP A 492 -3.51 -28.70 -35.04
CA ASP A 492 -4.21 -28.41 -33.78
C ASP A 492 -3.97 -29.48 -32.69
N GLU A 493 -3.30 -30.58 -33.02
CA GLU A 493 -2.91 -31.61 -32.06
C GLU A 493 -1.62 -31.23 -31.32
N ILE A 494 -1.72 -31.14 -30.01
CA ILE A 494 -0.56 -30.83 -29.14
C ILE A 494 0.12 -32.12 -28.73
N LEU A 495 1.37 -32.28 -29.17
CA LEU A 495 2.22 -33.40 -28.78
C LEU A 495 2.83 -33.20 -27.41
N TRP A 496 3.15 -31.94 -27.07
CA TRP A 496 3.74 -31.59 -25.79
C TRP A 496 3.47 -30.13 -25.42
N ALA A 497 3.02 -29.91 -24.19
CA ALA A 497 3.01 -28.63 -23.53
C ALA A 497 4.18 -28.62 -22.52
N ALA A 498 5.23 -27.85 -22.79
CA ALA A 498 6.46 -27.84 -22.02
C ALA A 498 6.21 -27.51 -20.55
N GLY A 499 6.77 -28.32 -19.64
CA GLY A 499 6.56 -28.19 -18.20
C GLY A 499 5.17 -28.58 -17.69
N VAL A 500 4.24 -29.03 -18.57
CA VAL A 500 2.86 -29.34 -18.18
C VAL A 500 2.51 -30.80 -18.45
N ARG A 501 2.48 -31.19 -19.73
CA ARG A 501 2.08 -32.54 -20.11
C ARG A 501 2.54 -32.89 -21.53
N ARG A 502 2.92 -34.16 -21.71
CA ARG A 502 3.09 -34.79 -23.01
C ARG A 502 1.81 -35.53 -23.44
N SER A 503 1.51 -35.50 -24.75
CA SER A 503 0.47 -36.34 -25.37
C SER A 503 0.90 -37.80 -25.36
N SER A 504 -0.09 -38.68 -25.48
CA SER A 504 0.12 -40.09 -25.78
C SER A 504 0.52 -40.36 -27.25
N ALA A 505 0.42 -39.36 -28.11
CA ALA A 505 0.88 -39.46 -29.50
C ALA A 505 2.40 -39.33 -29.61
N GLY A 506 2.99 -40.00 -30.60
CA GLY A 506 4.43 -39.94 -30.87
C GLY A 506 5.30 -40.55 -29.76
N LEU A 507 4.79 -41.51 -28.98
CA LEU A 507 5.57 -42.23 -27.97
C LEU A 507 6.62 -43.09 -28.62
N VAL A 508 7.85 -43.05 -28.06
CA VAL A 508 8.95 -43.96 -28.43
C VAL A 508 8.59 -45.36 -27.97
N MET A 509 8.75 -46.33 -28.88
CA MET A 509 8.53 -47.76 -28.67
C MET A 509 9.80 -48.53 -29.02
N ASP A 510 9.84 -49.81 -28.66
CA ASP A 510 11.00 -50.67 -28.98
C ASP A 510 11.24 -50.79 -30.49
N SER A 511 10.22 -50.55 -31.30
CA SER A 511 10.27 -50.56 -32.77
C SER A 511 10.65 -49.22 -33.39
N THR A 512 10.86 -48.16 -32.60
CA THR A 512 11.23 -46.83 -33.11
C THR A 512 12.66 -46.82 -33.62
N GLN A 513 12.85 -46.42 -34.87
CA GLN A 513 14.15 -46.39 -35.50
C GLN A 513 14.83 -45.02 -35.31
N ARG A 514 14.05 -43.93 -35.33
CA ARG A 514 14.59 -42.57 -35.18
C ARG A 514 13.92 -41.86 -34.00
N ILE A 515 14.72 -41.40 -33.06
CA ILE A 515 14.24 -40.69 -31.84
C ILE A 515 14.63 -39.24 -31.93
N LEU A 516 13.64 -38.37 -31.69
CA LEU A 516 13.85 -36.94 -31.53
C LEU A 516 13.80 -36.57 -30.05
N LYS A 517 14.92 -36.07 -29.51
CA LYS A 517 14.99 -35.51 -28.17
C LYS A 517 14.81 -34.00 -28.25
N ILE A 518 13.85 -33.48 -27.48
CA ILE A 518 13.56 -32.07 -27.41
C ILE A 518 13.74 -31.59 -25.96
N SER A 519 14.68 -30.67 -25.77
CA SER A 519 14.92 -30.03 -24.48
C SER A 519 14.57 -28.54 -24.55
N VAL A 520 13.77 -28.05 -23.61
CA VAL A 520 13.50 -26.64 -23.43
C VAL A 520 14.29 -26.13 -22.23
N VAL A 521 15.25 -25.24 -22.50
CA VAL A 521 16.07 -24.62 -21.46
C VAL A 521 15.65 -23.17 -21.32
N MET A 522 15.31 -22.76 -20.08
CA MET A 522 15.00 -21.37 -19.76
C MET A 522 16.31 -20.66 -19.49
N GLN A 523 16.70 -19.72 -20.34
CA GLN A 523 17.84 -18.83 -20.07
C GLN A 523 17.39 -17.65 -19.24
N GLU A 524 18.05 -17.43 -18.10
CA GLU A 524 17.96 -16.17 -17.37
C GLU A 524 18.83 -15.14 -18.08
N ASP A 525 18.29 -13.97 -18.37
CA ASP A 525 19.09 -12.85 -18.87
C ASP A 525 20.13 -12.47 -17.79
N LYS A 526 21.40 -12.54 -18.17
CA LYS A 526 22.54 -12.04 -17.37
C LYS A 526 22.50 -10.53 -17.26
#